data_f93ccab8583a59617406207c63327632
#
_entry.id   f93ccab8583a59617406207c63327632
#
_cell.length_a   1.000
_cell.length_b   1.000
_cell.length_c   1.000
_cell.angle_alpha   90.00
_cell.angle_beta   90.00
_cell.angle_gamma   90.00
#
_symmetry.space_group_name_H-M   'P 1'
#
loop_
_entity.id
_entity.type
_entity.pdbx_description
1 polymer ?
#
loop_
_entity_poly.entity_id
_entity_poly.type
_entity_poly.pdbx_seq_one_letter_code
_entity_poly.pdbx_strand_id
1 'polypeptide(L)'
;MMRVRRRTGVLAAVAAASAASTASLAACSSAGPAPGWGKAQDGRLRLAVPSGWDKTVPQSSLWSTRWTDPSDESAVLMTAQSVTAADVYQALDLAMNAARAVTRGYLPVGSRTAITDGSTVVARQEYQTSWPHASRGATWAVDDGSQVSLIDLSGEKITDEQIETAGRWIELT
;
A
#
# COMPACT_ATOMS: atom_id res chain seq x y z
N MET A 1 79.77 44.24 -1.27
CA MET A 1 78.95 45.47 -1.15
C MET A 1 77.73 45.33 -1.91
N MET A 2 76.57 45.08 -1.28
CA MET A 2 75.27 45.46 -1.86
C MET A 2 74.13 45.25 -0.82
N ARG A 3 73.35 46.33 -0.66
CA ARG A 3 72.42 46.60 0.43
C ARG A 3 71.12 45.71 0.32
N VAL A 4 70.74 45.16 1.49
CA VAL A 4 69.45 44.57 1.75
C VAL A 4 68.40 45.66 1.92
N ARG A 5 67.33 45.60 1.19
CA ARG A 5 66.07 46.35 1.46
C ARG A 5 65.00 45.41 2.01
N ARG A 6 64.69 45.67 3.27
CA ARG A 6 63.47 45.09 3.91
C ARG A 6 62.22 45.72 3.30
N ARG A 7 61.24 44.92 2.94
CA ARG A 7 59.84 45.36 2.74
C ARG A 7 59.00 44.63 3.74
N THR A 8 58.40 45.35 4.63
CA THR A 8 57.35 45.01 5.55
C THR A 8 56.06 44.78 4.73
N GLY A 9 55.54 43.59 4.78
CA GLY A 9 54.19 43.24 4.21
C GLY A 9 53.22 43.02 5.35
N VAL A 10 52.16 43.78 5.34
CA VAL A 10 51.07 43.79 6.31
C VAL A 10 50.25 42.50 6.11
N LEU A 11 50.10 41.71 7.17
CA LEU A 11 49.22 40.58 7.24
C LEU A 11 47.79 41.07 7.49
N ALA A 12 46.92 40.99 6.48
CA ALA A 12 45.47 41.13 6.65
C ALA A 12 44.90 39.76 7.01
N ALA A 13 44.46 39.61 8.24
CA ALA A 13 43.73 38.47 8.71
C ALA A 13 42.28 38.50 8.18
N VAL A 14 41.95 37.63 7.24
CA VAL A 14 40.58 37.40 6.82
C VAL A 14 39.99 36.34 7.73
N ALA A 15 39.12 36.75 8.65
CA ALA A 15 38.30 35.85 9.44
C ALA A 15 37.19 35.26 8.54
N ALA A 16 37.36 34.04 8.11
CA ALA A 16 36.32 33.29 7.47
C ALA A 16 35.33 32.78 8.53
N ALA A 17 34.16 33.41 8.63
CA ALA A 17 33.06 32.92 9.42
C ALA A 17 32.47 31.68 8.73
N SER A 18 32.80 30.49 9.22
CA SER A 18 32.18 29.23 8.81
C SER A 18 30.78 29.16 9.40
N ALA A 19 29.77 29.53 8.63
CA ALA A 19 28.37 29.22 8.93
C ALA A 19 28.18 27.71 8.83
N ALA A 20 28.22 27.02 9.97
CA ALA A 20 27.80 25.64 10.07
C ALA A 20 26.29 25.58 9.80
N SER A 21 25.93 25.27 8.58
CA SER A 21 24.56 24.88 8.24
C SER A 21 24.28 23.55 8.92
N THR A 22 23.63 23.59 10.08
CA THR A 22 23.01 22.43 10.69
C THR A 22 21.86 22.02 9.78
N ALA A 23 22.14 21.15 8.82
CA ALA A 23 21.10 20.41 8.13
C ALA A 23 20.37 19.61 9.18
N SER A 24 19.20 20.07 9.57
CA SER A 24 18.26 19.35 10.39
C SER A 24 17.89 18.08 9.63
N LEU A 25 18.49 16.96 10.01
CA LEU A 25 17.99 15.63 9.72
C LEU A 25 16.71 15.42 10.55
N ALA A 26 15.71 16.25 10.27
CA ALA A 26 14.40 16.11 10.82
C ALA A 26 13.56 15.29 9.84
N ALA A 27 12.98 14.28 10.41
CA ALA A 27 11.87 13.51 9.90
C ALA A 27 12.24 12.35 8.97
N CYS A 28 12.67 11.23 9.55
CA CYS A 28 11.95 10.02 9.28
C CYS A 28 10.50 10.22 9.80
N SER A 29 9.74 11.10 9.19
CA SER A 29 8.31 11.05 9.27
C SER A 29 7.94 9.72 8.59
N SER A 30 7.39 8.77 9.31
CA SER A 30 6.69 7.65 8.73
C SER A 30 5.70 8.26 7.74
N ALA A 31 6.07 8.28 6.46
CA ALA A 31 5.21 8.79 5.43
C ALA A 31 3.89 8.04 5.56
N GLY A 32 2.81 8.75 5.80
CA GLY A 32 1.47 8.16 5.81
C GLY A 32 1.11 7.64 4.43
N PRO A 33 0.00 6.96 4.28
CA PRO A 33 -0.56 6.68 2.97
C PRO A 33 -0.66 7.97 2.14
N ALA A 34 -0.80 7.82 0.83
CA ALA A 34 -0.95 8.96 -0.09
C ALA A 34 -2.06 9.93 0.37
N PRO A 35 -2.06 11.21 -0.08
CA PRO A 35 -3.15 12.12 0.20
C PRO A 35 -4.50 11.50 -0.13
N GLY A 36 -5.49 11.66 0.75
CA GLY A 36 -6.81 11.06 0.61
C GLY A 36 -6.89 9.59 1.10
N TRP A 37 -5.82 9.07 1.72
CA TRP A 37 -5.79 7.73 2.31
C TRP A 37 -5.51 7.79 3.81
N GLY A 38 -6.18 6.94 4.58
CA GLY A 38 -5.96 6.73 6.01
C GLY A 38 -5.37 5.34 6.29
N LYS A 39 -4.78 5.18 7.47
CA LYS A 39 -4.37 3.85 7.96
C LYS A 39 -5.57 3.20 8.66
N ALA A 40 -5.84 1.94 8.35
CA ALA A 40 -6.82 1.11 9.02
C ALA A 40 -6.17 -0.18 9.52
N GLN A 41 -6.82 -0.78 10.50
CA GLN A 41 -6.45 -2.09 11.02
C GLN A 41 -7.68 -2.99 11.06
N ASP A 42 -7.50 -4.24 10.64
CA ASP A 42 -8.48 -5.30 10.72
C ASP A 42 -7.79 -6.58 11.21
N GLY A 43 -7.92 -6.85 12.52
CA GLY A 43 -7.15 -7.89 13.18
C GLY A 43 -5.64 -7.61 13.09
N ARG A 44 -4.90 -8.53 12.49
CA ARG A 44 -3.45 -8.38 12.23
C ARG A 44 -3.12 -7.62 10.94
N LEU A 45 -4.09 -7.42 10.06
CA LEU A 45 -3.91 -6.65 8.84
C LEU A 45 -3.85 -5.14 9.15
N ARG A 46 -2.78 -4.49 8.72
CA ARG A 46 -2.70 -3.04 8.56
C ARG A 46 -2.71 -2.72 7.09
N LEU A 47 -3.51 -1.74 6.71
CA LEU A 47 -3.69 -1.39 5.31
C LEU A 47 -4.01 0.10 5.15
N ALA A 48 -3.81 0.61 3.94
CA ALA A 48 -4.33 1.91 3.55
C ALA A 48 -5.78 1.76 3.08
N VAL A 49 -6.64 2.66 3.53
CA VAL A 49 -8.06 2.76 3.12
C VAL A 49 -8.32 4.20 2.68
N PRO A 50 -9.05 4.44 1.60
CA PRO A 50 -9.43 5.80 1.21
C PRO A 50 -10.18 6.50 2.34
N SER A 51 -9.83 7.77 2.59
CA SER A 51 -10.42 8.56 3.67
C SER A 51 -11.90 8.81 3.42
N GLY A 52 -12.71 8.67 4.47
CA GLY A 52 -14.16 8.89 4.37
C GLY A 52 -14.96 7.68 3.89
N TRP A 53 -14.32 6.55 3.63
CA TRP A 53 -15.06 5.33 3.34
C TRP A 53 -15.70 4.73 4.59
N ASP A 54 -16.95 4.27 4.46
CA ASP A 54 -17.73 3.71 5.54
C ASP A 54 -17.35 2.25 5.82
N LYS A 55 -17.00 1.97 7.08
CA LYS A 55 -16.66 0.61 7.53
C LYS A 55 -17.91 -0.16 7.97
N THR A 56 -18.09 -1.36 7.42
CA THR A 56 -19.19 -2.27 7.76
C THR A 56 -18.70 -3.71 7.89
N VAL A 57 -19.55 -4.58 8.43
CA VAL A 57 -19.34 -6.04 8.43
C VAL A 57 -20.23 -6.63 7.34
N PRO A 58 -19.66 -7.22 6.29
CA PRO A 58 -20.45 -7.79 5.21
C PRO A 58 -21.12 -9.11 5.62
N GLN A 59 -22.25 -9.42 5.00
CA GLN A 59 -22.85 -10.76 5.10
C GLN A 59 -22.12 -11.71 4.14
N SER A 60 -20.98 -12.21 4.56
CA SER A 60 -20.10 -13.05 3.76
C SER A 60 -19.48 -14.14 4.62
N SER A 61 -19.31 -15.35 4.06
CA SER A 61 -18.54 -16.42 4.71
C SER A 61 -17.03 -16.24 4.55
N LEU A 62 -16.58 -15.39 3.63
CA LEU A 62 -15.16 -15.14 3.37
C LEU A 62 -14.68 -13.82 3.97
N TRP A 63 -15.40 -12.72 3.70
CA TRP A 63 -14.96 -11.37 4.05
C TRP A 63 -15.40 -10.97 5.47
N SER A 64 -14.47 -10.46 6.26
CA SER A 64 -14.71 -10.03 7.66
C SER A 64 -15.06 -8.54 7.77
N THR A 65 -14.50 -7.72 6.90
CA THR A 65 -14.72 -6.26 6.92
C THR A 65 -14.86 -5.74 5.50
N ARG A 66 -15.69 -4.70 5.34
CA ARG A 66 -15.91 -3.97 4.10
C ARG A 66 -15.84 -2.48 4.37
N TRP A 67 -15.14 -1.74 3.49
CA TRP A 67 -15.21 -0.28 3.38
C TRP A 67 -15.83 0.05 2.03
N THR A 68 -16.73 1.02 2.02
CA THR A 68 -17.47 1.44 0.82
C THR A 68 -17.38 2.96 0.69
N ASP A 69 -17.14 3.44 -0.52
CA ASP A 69 -17.24 4.86 -0.83
C ASP A 69 -18.70 5.31 -0.71
N PRO A 70 -19.04 6.27 0.19
CA PRO A 70 -20.41 6.74 0.33
C PRO A 70 -20.94 7.47 -0.92
N SER A 71 -20.06 7.88 -1.83
CA SER A 71 -20.40 8.55 -3.09
C SER A 71 -20.42 7.59 -4.30
N ASP A 72 -19.90 6.36 -4.15
CA ASP A 72 -19.84 5.35 -5.22
C ASP A 72 -19.94 3.94 -4.61
N GLU A 73 -21.16 3.39 -4.57
CA GLU A 73 -21.41 2.07 -3.99
C GLU A 73 -20.66 0.93 -4.69
N SER A 74 -20.18 1.16 -5.93
CA SER A 74 -19.37 0.19 -6.66
C SER A 74 -17.94 0.10 -6.11
N ALA A 75 -17.45 1.17 -5.47
CA ALA A 75 -16.11 1.25 -4.93
C ALA A 75 -16.04 0.64 -3.52
N VAL A 76 -15.39 -0.50 -3.42
CA VAL A 76 -15.31 -1.28 -2.18
C VAL A 76 -13.89 -1.77 -1.92
N LEU A 77 -13.50 -1.79 -0.64
CA LEU A 77 -12.34 -2.50 -0.14
C LEU A 77 -12.81 -3.52 0.88
N MET A 78 -12.38 -4.76 0.75
CA MET A 78 -12.75 -5.85 1.66
C MET A 78 -11.52 -6.52 2.22
N THR A 79 -11.63 -7.05 3.44
CA THR A 79 -10.58 -7.85 4.08
C THR A 79 -11.15 -9.15 4.64
N ALA A 80 -10.31 -10.20 4.64
CA ALA A 80 -10.50 -11.40 5.42
C ALA A 80 -9.25 -11.61 6.27
N GLN A 81 -9.40 -11.55 7.60
CA GLN A 81 -8.26 -11.58 8.54
C GLN A 81 -7.56 -12.92 8.56
N SER A 82 -8.30 -14.00 8.31
CA SER A 82 -7.77 -15.36 8.27
C SER A 82 -8.63 -16.21 7.37
N VAL A 83 -8.02 -16.86 6.41
CA VAL A 83 -8.68 -17.82 5.52
C VAL A 83 -8.00 -19.18 5.63
N THR A 84 -8.80 -20.25 5.51
CA THR A 84 -8.28 -21.61 5.46
C THR A 84 -7.75 -21.87 4.06
N ALA A 85 -6.46 -21.64 3.86
CA ALA A 85 -5.75 -21.87 2.62
C ALA A 85 -4.34 -22.39 2.92
N ALA A 86 -3.79 -23.24 2.06
CA ALA A 86 -2.45 -23.77 2.22
C ALA A 86 -1.37 -22.76 1.88
N ASP A 87 -1.69 -21.77 1.03
CA ASP A 87 -0.80 -20.72 0.56
C ASP A 87 -1.57 -19.53 -0.03
N VAL A 88 -0.83 -18.51 -0.43
CA VAL A 88 -1.39 -17.29 -1.06
C VAL A 88 -2.13 -17.57 -2.38
N TYR A 89 -1.72 -18.57 -3.14
CA TYR A 89 -2.35 -18.88 -4.43
C TYR A 89 -3.69 -19.54 -4.23
N GLN A 90 -3.81 -20.47 -3.28
CA GLN A 90 -5.08 -21.07 -2.90
C GLN A 90 -6.03 -20.03 -2.30
N ALA A 91 -5.52 -19.09 -1.52
CA ALA A 91 -6.33 -17.98 -1.01
C ALA A 91 -6.88 -17.08 -2.12
N LEU A 92 -6.07 -16.74 -3.13
CA LEU A 92 -6.55 -16.03 -4.32
C LEU A 92 -7.62 -16.82 -5.08
N ASP A 93 -7.51 -18.16 -5.17
CA ASP A 93 -8.53 -18.99 -5.78
C ASP A 93 -9.85 -18.99 -4.99
N LEU A 94 -9.78 -18.97 -3.66
CA LEU A 94 -10.96 -18.81 -2.80
C LEU A 94 -11.66 -17.47 -3.05
N ALA A 95 -10.90 -16.36 -3.09
CA ALA A 95 -11.44 -15.04 -3.39
C ALA A 95 -12.08 -14.98 -4.79
N MET A 96 -11.40 -15.52 -5.79
CA MET A 96 -11.91 -15.60 -7.17
C MET A 96 -13.22 -16.40 -7.25
N ASN A 97 -13.30 -17.54 -6.57
CA ASN A 97 -14.49 -18.38 -6.56
C ASN A 97 -15.66 -17.68 -5.85
N ALA A 98 -15.38 -16.98 -4.72
CA ALA A 98 -16.37 -16.18 -4.04
C ALA A 98 -16.88 -15.02 -4.92
N ALA A 99 -15.99 -14.33 -5.63
CA ALA A 99 -16.38 -13.27 -6.56
C ALA A 99 -17.26 -13.82 -7.71
N ARG A 100 -16.91 -14.94 -8.32
CA ARG A 100 -17.67 -15.58 -9.39
C ARG A 100 -19.08 -16.02 -8.97
N ALA A 101 -19.27 -16.29 -7.69
CA ALA A 101 -20.58 -16.66 -7.17
C ALA A 101 -21.57 -15.49 -7.16
N VAL A 102 -21.08 -14.26 -7.07
CA VAL A 102 -21.90 -13.03 -6.90
C VAL A 102 -21.75 -12.02 -8.03
N THR A 103 -20.77 -12.20 -8.93
CA THR A 103 -20.53 -11.33 -10.08
C THR A 103 -20.64 -12.13 -11.39
N ARG A 104 -20.81 -11.43 -12.51
CA ARG A 104 -20.70 -12.02 -13.85
C ARG A 104 -19.54 -11.38 -14.61
N GLY A 105 -18.99 -12.14 -15.56
CA GLY A 105 -17.88 -11.67 -16.38
C GLY A 105 -16.59 -11.45 -15.60
N TYR A 106 -16.40 -12.17 -14.48
CA TYR A 106 -15.13 -12.17 -13.77
C TYR A 106 -14.02 -12.69 -14.68
N LEU A 107 -13.07 -11.84 -15.00
CA LEU A 107 -11.94 -12.12 -15.87
C LEU A 107 -10.65 -11.69 -15.16
N PRO A 108 -9.74 -12.63 -14.84
CA PRO A 108 -8.40 -12.27 -14.39
C PRO A 108 -7.67 -11.46 -15.45
N VAL A 109 -6.96 -10.43 -15.05
CA VAL A 109 -6.15 -9.57 -15.92
C VAL A 109 -4.68 -9.78 -15.58
N GLY A 110 -3.88 -10.08 -16.59
CA GLY A 110 -2.46 -10.37 -16.41
C GLY A 110 -2.18 -11.67 -15.65
N SER A 111 -0.92 -11.88 -15.31
CA SER A 111 -0.47 -13.00 -14.49
C SER A 111 -0.50 -12.66 -13.02
N ARG A 112 -0.69 -13.67 -12.18
CA ARG A 112 -0.45 -13.53 -10.74
C ARG A 112 1.01 -13.17 -10.49
N THR A 113 1.22 -12.23 -9.59
CA THR A 113 2.55 -11.85 -9.12
C THR A 113 2.66 -12.20 -7.64
N ALA A 114 3.86 -12.54 -7.18
CA ALA A 114 4.13 -12.74 -5.77
C ALA A 114 5.48 -12.11 -5.41
N ILE A 115 5.53 -11.52 -4.23
CA ILE A 115 6.74 -10.94 -3.64
C ILE A 115 6.92 -11.59 -2.28
N THR A 116 8.17 -11.97 -1.97
CA THR A 116 8.54 -12.51 -0.66
C THR A 116 9.46 -11.52 0.03
N ASP A 117 9.11 -11.17 1.27
CA ASP A 117 9.93 -10.35 2.16
C ASP A 117 10.04 -11.05 3.52
N GLY A 118 11.21 -11.57 3.82
CA GLY A 118 11.44 -12.44 4.98
C GLY A 118 10.57 -13.69 4.94
N SER A 119 9.71 -13.86 5.95
CA SER A 119 8.71 -14.93 6.02
C SER A 119 7.36 -14.58 5.40
N THR A 120 7.17 -13.34 4.97
CA THR A 120 5.90 -12.88 4.42
C THR A 120 5.88 -13.02 2.91
N VAL A 121 4.83 -13.63 2.40
CA VAL A 121 4.56 -13.73 0.95
C VAL A 121 3.31 -12.93 0.64
N VAL A 122 3.39 -12.03 -0.32
CA VAL A 122 2.24 -11.26 -0.83
C VAL A 122 2.03 -11.63 -2.29
N ALA A 123 0.91 -12.24 -2.60
CA ALA A 123 0.50 -12.49 -3.99
C ALA A 123 -0.64 -11.56 -4.40
N ARG A 124 -0.69 -11.21 -5.68
CA ARG A 124 -1.68 -10.31 -6.26
C ARG A 124 -2.25 -10.88 -7.55
N GLN A 125 -3.55 -10.67 -7.75
CA GLN A 125 -4.26 -10.89 -9.00
C GLN A 125 -5.16 -9.70 -9.30
N GLU A 126 -4.99 -9.10 -10.47
CA GLU A 126 -5.94 -8.12 -10.99
C GLU A 126 -7.07 -8.82 -11.73
N TYR A 127 -8.23 -8.14 -11.81
CA TYR A 127 -9.40 -8.69 -12.47
C TYR A 127 -10.35 -7.60 -12.95
N GLN A 128 -11.33 -8.02 -13.78
CA GLN A 128 -12.46 -7.24 -14.21
C GLN A 128 -13.75 -8.01 -13.99
N THR A 129 -14.87 -7.29 -13.85
CA THR A 129 -16.22 -7.85 -13.81
C THR A 129 -17.14 -7.06 -14.74
N SER A 130 -18.28 -7.63 -15.12
CA SER A 130 -19.26 -6.94 -15.97
C SER A 130 -20.62 -6.74 -15.30
N TRP A 131 -20.89 -7.38 -14.18
CA TRP A 131 -22.16 -7.29 -13.43
C TRP A 131 -21.90 -7.61 -11.93
N PRO A 132 -22.56 -6.97 -10.96
CA PRO A 132 -23.56 -5.90 -11.12
C PRO A 132 -22.98 -4.59 -11.67
N HIS A 133 -21.68 -4.38 -11.54
CA HIS A 133 -20.93 -3.22 -12.00
C HIS A 133 -19.85 -3.64 -12.98
N ALA A 134 -19.60 -2.85 -14.01
CA ALA A 134 -18.45 -2.99 -14.89
C ALA A 134 -17.19 -2.51 -14.15
N SER A 135 -16.72 -3.29 -13.20
CA SER A 135 -15.67 -2.92 -12.27
C SER A 135 -14.33 -3.53 -12.66
N ARG A 136 -13.28 -2.90 -12.19
CA ARG A 136 -11.93 -3.46 -12.12
C ARG A 136 -11.47 -3.52 -10.66
N GLY A 137 -10.51 -4.38 -10.38
CA GLY A 137 -9.96 -4.49 -9.05
C GLY A 137 -8.70 -5.33 -8.97
N ALA A 138 -8.19 -5.45 -7.76
CA ALA A 138 -7.11 -6.38 -7.43
C ALA A 138 -7.38 -7.04 -6.08
N THR A 139 -7.05 -8.31 -6.02
CA THR A 139 -7.05 -9.09 -4.79
C THR A 139 -5.61 -9.38 -4.40
N TRP A 140 -5.29 -9.19 -3.13
CA TRP A 140 -4.02 -9.59 -2.52
C TRP A 140 -4.27 -10.70 -1.51
N ALA A 141 -3.39 -11.69 -1.50
CA ALA A 141 -3.28 -12.67 -0.44
C ALA A 141 -1.94 -12.49 0.26
N VAL A 142 -1.96 -12.49 1.58
CA VAL A 142 -0.77 -12.26 2.42
C VAL A 142 -0.63 -13.42 3.38
N ASP A 143 0.53 -14.07 3.36
CA ASP A 143 0.90 -15.19 4.23
C ASP A 143 2.15 -14.80 5.03
N ASP A 144 2.09 -14.93 6.36
CA ASP A 144 3.22 -14.71 7.27
C ASP A 144 3.82 -16.02 7.81
N GLY A 145 3.39 -17.14 7.25
CA GLY A 145 3.76 -18.50 7.71
C GLY A 145 2.90 -19.01 8.86
N SER A 146 2.02 -18.20 9.45
CA SER A 146 1.09 -18.61 10.50
C SER A 146 -0.37 -18.56 10.04
N GLN A 147 -0.71 -17.63 9.18
CA GLN A 147 -2.06 -17.49 8.61
C GLN A 147 -2.02 -16.77 7.27
N VAL A 148 -3.03 -17.04 6.46
CA VAL A 148 -3.26 -16.33 5.20
C VAL A 148 -4.42 -15.37 5.37
N SER A 149 -4.24 -14.14 4.90
CA SER A 149 -5.23 -13.07 4.89
C SER A 149 -5.51 -12.61 3.47
N LEU A 150 -6.70 -12.05 3.23
CA LEU A 150 -7.08 -11.50 1.93
C LEU A 150 -7.44 -10.03 2.03
N ILE A 151 -7.13 -9.30 0.98
CA ILE A 151 -7.56 -7.92 0.74
C ILE A 151 -8.07 -7.85 -0.69
N ASP A 152 -9.17 -7.14 -0.92
CA ASP A 152 -9.73 -6.87 -2.24
C ASP A 152 -10.12 -5.41 -2.37
N LEU A 153 -9.71 -4.76 -3.45
CA LEU A 153 -10.12 -3.41 -3.81
C LEU A 153 -10.69 -3.41 -5.20
N SER A 154 -11.94 -2.94 -5.36
CA SER A 154 -12.61 -2.90 -6.66
C SER A 154 -13.59 -1.75 -6.78
N GLY A 155 -13.96 -1.40 -8.01
CA GLY A 155 -14.97 -0.41 -8.35
C GLY A 155 -14.95 -0.02 -9.82
N GLU A 156 -16.01 0.67 -10.27
CA GLU A 156 -16.11 1.13 -11.67
C GLU A 156 -15.03 2.17 -12.04
N LYS A 157 -14.67 3.02 -11.06
CA LYS A 157 -13.75 4.15 -11.25
C LYS A 157 -12.39 3.95 -10.56
N ILE A 158 -12.11 2.75 -10.04
CA ILE A 158 -10.83 2.46 -9.41
C ILE A 158 -9.70 2.60 -10.42
N THR A 159 -8.67 3.37 -10.06
CA THR A 159 -7.50 3.65 -10.89
C THR A 159 -6.33 2.73 -10.56
N ASP A 160 -5.36 2.63 -11.48
CA ASP A 160 -4.11 1.90 -11.22
C ASP A 160 -3.37 2.46 -10.00
N GLU A 161 -3.36 3.80 -9.83
CA GLU A 161 -2.72 4.45 -8.69
C GLU A 161 -3.37 4.04 -7.36
N GLN A 162 -4.70 3.91 -7.32
CA GLN A 162 -5.40 3.44 -6.12
C GLN A 162 -5.07 1.98 -5.81
N ILE A 163 -5.03 1.11 -6.83
CA ILE A 163 -4.63 -0.29 -6.67
C ILE A 163 -3.18 -0.37 -6.15
N GLU A 164 -2.25 0.38 -6.73
CA GLU A 164 -0.86 0.41 -6.27
C GLU A 164 -0.72 0.97 -4.86
N THR A 165 -1.49 2.01 -4.52
CA THR A 165 -1.48 2.58 -3.17
C THR A 165 -1.98 1.58 -2.14
N ALA A 166 -3.10 0.90 -2.40
CA ALA A 166 -3.63 -0.13 -1.51
C ALA A 166 -2.61 -1.25 -1.29
N GLY A 167 -2.03 -1.79 -2.38
CA GLY A 167 -1.07 -2.90 -2.31
C GLY A 167 0.22 -2.56 -1.57
N ARG A 168 0.72 -1.33 -1.67
CA ARG A 168 1.97 -0.89 -1.03
C ARG A 168 1.89 -0.82 0.50
N TRP A 169 0.70 -0.66 1.04
CA TRP A 169 0.47 -0.43 2.47
C TRP A 169 -0.17 -1.62 3.17
N ILE A 170 0.03 -2.82 2.63
CA ILE A 170 -0.41 -4.05 3.28
C ILE A 170 0.71 -4.54 4.18
N GLU A 171 0.42 -4.65 5.49
CA GLU A 171 1.33 -5.15 6.50
C GLU A 171 0.60 -6.13 7.42
N LEU A 172 1.31 -7.14 7.93
CA LEU A 172 0.86 -8.01 9.02
C LEU A 172 1.60 -7.67 10.31
N THR A 173 0.89 -7.67 11.45
CA THR A 173 1.45 -7.34 12.78
C THR A 173 1.19 -8.43 13.80
#